data_8656a65333a5dd79290632c24b161524
#
_entry.id   8656a65333a5dd79290632c24b161524
#
_cell.length_a   1.000
_cell.length_b   1.000
_cell.length_c   1.000
_cell.angle_alpha   90.00
_cell.angle_beta   90.00
_cell.angle_gamma   90.00
#
_symmetry.space_group_name_H-M   'P 1'
#
loop_
_entity.id
_entity.type
_entity.pdbx_description
1 polymer ?
#
loop_
_entity_poly.entity_id
_entity_poly.type
_entity_poly.pdbx_seq_one_letter_code
_entity_poly.pdbx_strand_id
1 'polypeptide(L)'
;MDQLPTRRPTEPVPKNPTRQEFRVWAERQPGRYELCWGEVVPMNPQRIGHAMVKVRVWEALERAIRAAGLECQAFGDGVTVEIGDRTNYEPDALVNAGPRPDPDAIAAPNPVIVVEVASPSTASIDTGEKLA
;
A
#
# COMPACT_ATOMS: atom_id res chain seq x y z
N MET A 1 -8.68 -11.40 -26.29
CA MET A 1 -7.84 -10.21 -26.14
C MET A 1 -6.64 -10.56 -25.30
N ASP A 2 -5.50 -10.25 -25.81
CA ASP A 2 -4.27 -10.55 -25.10
C ASP A 2 -4.17 -9.72 -23.82
N GLN A 3 -3.67 -10.34 -22.79
CA GLN A 3 -3.36 -9.61 -21.58
C GLN A 3 -2.29 -8.57 -21.88
N LEU A 4 -2.40 -7.40 -21.24
CA LEU A 4 -1.31 -6.44 -21.28
C LEU A 4 -0.04 -7.15 -20.80
N PRO A 5 1.08 -6.95 -21.50
CA PRO A 5 2.33 -7.58 -21.08
C PRO A 5 2.65 -7.17 -19.65
N THR A 6 2.95 -8.15 -18.81
CA THR A 6 3.45 -7.88 -17.47
C THR A 6 4.72 -7.06 -17.60
N ARG A 7 4.74 -5.87 -17.03
CA ARG A 7 5.91 -5.02 -17.08
C ARG A 7 7.00 -5.66 -16.24
N ARG A 8 8.05 -6.10 -16.92
CA ARG A 8 9.21 -6.68 -16.25
C ARG A 8 10.15 -5.58 -15.79
N PRO A 9 10.83 -5.78 -14.66
CA PRO A 9 11.84 -4.82 -14.24
C PRO A 9 12.97 -4.75 -15.29
N THR A 10 13.53 -3.57 -15.46
CA THR A 10 14.65 -3.31 -16.38
C THR A 10 16.01 -3.56 -15.71
N GLU A 11 16.03 -3.64 -14.40
CA GLU A 11 17.20 -3.92 -13.59
C GLU A 11 16.94 -5.13 -12.68
N PRO A 12 17.98 -5.86 -12.28
CA PRO A 12 17.80 -7.00 -11.37
C PRO A 12 17.06 -6.59 -10.10
N VAL A 13 16.14 -7.45 -9.66
CA VAL A 13 15.40 -7.24 -8.41
C VAL A 13 16.37 -7.38 -7.24
N PRO A 14 16.48 -6.37 -6.36
CA PRO A 14 17.40 -6.45 -5.23
C PRO A 14 16.98 -7.55 -4.25
N LYS A 15 17.97 -8.20 -3.65
CA LYS A 15 17.74 -9.21 -2.64
C LYS A 15 17.84 -8.59 -1.26
N ASN A 16 16.78 -8.77 -0.47
CA ASN A 16 16.71 -8.26 0.89
C ASN A 16 17.14 -6.79 1.03
N PRO A 17 16.58 -5.87 0.20
CA PRO A 17 16.97 -4.47 0.27
C PRO A 17 16.41 -3.81 1.53
N THR A 18 17.04 -2.70 1.92
CA THR A 18 16.42 -1.76 2.85
C THR A 18 15.30 -1.01 2.14
N ARG A 19 14.44 -0.31 2.90
CA ARG A 19 13.39 0.52 2.30
C ARG A 19 13.97 1.55 1.34
N GLN A 20 15.07 2.16 1.69
CA GLN A 20 15.71 3.15 0.85
C GLN A 20 16.24 2.55 -0.44
N GLU A 21 16.95 1.44 -0.36
CA GLU A 21 17.44 0.72 -1.53
C GLU A 21 16.30 0.28 -2.44
N PHE A 22 15.23 -0.24 -1.84
CA PHE A 22 14.02 -0.63 -2.59
C PHE A 22 13.42 0.57 -3.31
N ARG A 23 13.26 1.69 -2.63
CA ARG A 23 12.64 2.89 -3.22
C ARG A 23 13.43 3.39 -4.43
N VAL A 24 14.74 3.46 -4.31
CA VAL A 24 15.60 3.89 -5.41
C VAL A 24 15.44 2.96 -6.61
N TRP A 25 15.43 1.65 -6.38
CA TRP A 25 15.23 0.68 -7.45
C TRP A 25 13.82 0.79 -8.05
N ALA A 26 12.79 0.82 -7.21
CA ALA A 26 11.39 0.81 -7.65
C ALA A 26 11.02 2.03 -8.48
N GLU A 27 11.54 3.19 -8.15
CA GLU A 27 11.27 4.43 -8.90
C GLU A 27 11.79 4.36 -10.34
N ARG A 28 12.78 3.52 -10.62
CA ARG A 28 13.34 3.36 -11.96
C ARG A 28 12.67 2.25 -12.75
N GLN A 29 11.76 1.49 -12.15
CA GLN A 29 11.14 0.35 -12.79
C GLN A 29 9.76 0.67 -13.34
N PRO A 30 9.36 0.06 -14.46
CA PRO A 30 7.96 0.08 -14.88
C PRO A 30 7.14 -0.77 -13.92
N GLY A 31 5.89 -0.35 -13.67
CA GLY A 31 5.02 -1.09 -12.77
C GLY A 31 5.16 -0.64 -11.32
N ARG A 32 4.44 -1.33 -10.46
CA ARG A 32 4.40 -1.01 -9.04
C ARG A 32 4.84 -2.23 -8.23
N TYR A 33 5.54 -1.97 -7.15
CA TYR A 33 6.10 -3.01 -6.28
C TYR A 33 5.92 -2.64 -4.82
N GLU A 34 5.86 -3.65 -3.98
CA GLU A 34 5.89 -3.51 -2.52
C GLU A 34 7.11 -4.21 -1.97
N LEU A 35 7.52 -3.82 -0.78
CA LEU A 35 8.59 -4.49 -0.04
C LEU A 35 7.97 -5.08 1.23
N CYS A 36 8.03 -6.40 1.36
CA CYS A 36 7.48 -7.13 2.49
C CYS A 36 8.58 -7.97 3.14
N TRP A 37 9.03 -7.54 4.31
CA TRP A 37 10.05 -8.23 5.09
C TRP A 37 11.30 -8.54 4.26
N GLY A 38 11.75 -7.57 3.45
CA GLY A 38 12.93 -7.70 2.60
C GLY A 38 12.67 -8.36 1.24
N GLU A 39 11.43 -8.76 0.95
CA GLU A 39 11.09 -9.36 -0.33
C GLU A 39 10.34 -8.35 -1.20
N VAL A 40 10.82 -8.18 -2.43
CA VAL A 40 10.18 -7.31 -3.42
C VAL A 40 9.04 -8.08 -4.10
N VAL A 41 7.83 -7.54 -3.99
CA VAL A 41 6.62 -8.18 -4.50
C VAL A 41 5.97 -7.29 -5.56
N PRO A 42 5.70 -7.79 -6.78
CA PRO A 42 4.99 -7.01 -7.78
C PRO A 42 3.52 -6.86 -7.40
N MET A 43 2.97 -5.68 -7.67
CA MET A 43 1.55 -5.40 -7.46
C MET A 43 0.78 -5.75 -8.74
N ASN A 44 -0.23 -6.59 -8.61
CA ASN A 44 -1.05 -7.03 -9.72
C ASN A 44 -2.19 -6.04 -9.99
N PRO A 45 -2.69 -5.98 -11.24
CA PRO A 45 -3.92 -5.24 -11.52
C PRO A 45 -5.08 -5.77 -10.68
N GLN A 46 -5.95 -4.86 -10.24
CA GLN A 46 -7.10 -5.24 -9.43
C GLN A 46 -8.37 -5.35 -10.27
N ARG A 47 -9.32 -6.14 -9.79
CA ARG A 47 -10.64 -6.24 -10.38
C ARG A 47 -11.49 -5.04 -9.97
N ILE A 48 -12.49 -4.71 -10.80
CA ILE A 48 -13.39 -3.57 -10.54
C ILE A 48 -14.07 -3.70 -9.17
N GLY A 49 -14.56 -4.89 -8.83
CA GLY A 49 -15.20 -5.11 -7.53
C GLY A 49 -14.28 -4.81 -6.36
N HIS A 50 -13.02 -5.19 -6.48
CA HIS A 50 -12.00 -4.90 -5.46
C HIS A 50 -11.80 -3.39 -5.32
N ALA A 51 -11.70 -2.68 -6.45
CA ALA A 51 -11.55 -1.22 -6.44
C ALA A 51 -12.77 -0.53 -5.81
N MET A 52 -13.96 -1.01 -6.08
CA MET A 52 -15.20 -0.46 -5.50
C MET A 52 -15.23 -0.63 -3.99
N VAL A 53 -14.83 -1.78 -3.48
CA VAL A 53 -14.77 -2.03 -2.03
C VAL A 53 -13.77 -1.10 -1.35
N LYS A 54 -12.61 -0.87 -1.97
CA LYS A 54 -11.61 0.08 -1.44
C LYS A 54 -12.20 1.47 -1.23
N VAL A 55 -12.96 1.98 -2.20
CA VAL A 55 -13.58 3.30 -2.10
C VAL A 55 -14.60 3.34 -0.98
N ARG A 56 -15.42 2.31 -0.84
CA ARG A 56 -16.41 2.23 0.24
C ARG A 56 -15.77 2.17 1.62
N VAL A 57 -14.66 1.45 1.74
CA VAL A 57 -13.90 1.41 2.99
C VAL A 57 -13.37 2.80 3.33
N TRP A 58 -12.77 3.48 2.37
CA TRP A 58 -12.29 4.84 2.56
C TRP A 58 -13.42 5.79 3.00
N GLU A 59 -14.57 5.74 2.35
CA GLU A 59 -15.73 6.56 2.72
C GLU A 59 -16.19 6.28 4.15
N ALA A 60 -16.23 5.01 4.54
CA ALA A 60 -16.64 4.63 5.90
C ALA A 60 -15.66 5.17 6.95
N LEU A 61 -14.36 5.10 6.66
CA LEU A 61 -13.33 5.64 7.55
C LEU A 61 -13.45 7.17 7.66
N GLU A 62 -13.62 7.86 6.54
CA GLU A 62 -13.83 9.31 6.52
C GLU A 62 -15.03 9.72 7.37
N ARG A 63 -16.14 9.01 7.20
CA ARG A 63 -17.38 9.29 7.94
C ARG A 63 -17.19 9.06 9.44
N ALA A 64 -16.52 7.99 9.81
CA ALA A 64 -16.26 7.67 11.21
C ALA A 64 -15.36 8.72 11.88
N ILE A 65 -14.34 9.19 11.18
CA ILE A 65 -13.43 10.23 11.67
C ILE A 65 -14.20 11.53 11.92
N ARG A 66 -15.03 11.94 10.98
CA ARG A 66 -15.83 13.15 11.11
C ARG A 66 -16.83 13.05 12.26
N ALA A 67 -17.52 11.91 12.38
CA ALA A 67 -18.49 11.69 13.43
C ALA A 67 -17.83 11.71 14.82
N ALA A 68 -16.62 11.23 14.94
CA ALA A 68 -15.90 11.20 16.21
C ALA A 68 -15.15 12.52 16.50
N GLY A 69 -15.03 13.41 15.54
CA GLY A 69 -14.30 14.67 15.70
C GLY A 69 -12.80 14.49 15.96
N LEU A 70 -12.20 13.46 15.38
CA LEU A 70 -10.80 13.14 15.60
C LEU A 70 -9.88 13.89 14.63
N GLU A 71 -8.69 14.24 15.11
CA GLU A 71 -7.63 14.77 14.25
C GLU A 71 -6.95 13.59 13.55
N CYS A 72 -7.59 13.12 12.51
CA CYS A 72 -7.13 12.00 11.71
C CYS A 72 -7.48 12.23 10.25
N GLN A 73 -6.82 11.51 9.36
CA GLN A 73 -7.11 11.55 7.93
C GLN A 73 -7.21 10.11 7.41
N ALA A 74 -8.19 9.86 6.55
CA ALA A 74 -8.29 8.60 5.84
C ALA A 74 -7.68 8.76 4.45
N PHE A 75 -6.83 7.83 4.07
CA PHE A 75 -6.26 7.76 2.72
C PHE A 75 -6.66 6.46 2.05
N GLY A 76 -6.84 6.56 0.73
CA GLY A 76 -7.10 5.38 -0.09
C GLY A 76 -5.81 4.71 -0.54
N ASP A 77 -5.95 3.89 -1.57
CA ASP A 77 -4.85 3.16 -2.19
C ASP A 77 -3.77 4.11 -2.72
N GLY A 78 -2.53 3.76 -2.54
CA GLY A 78 -1.39 4.48 -3.10
C GLY A 78 -0.51 5.20 -2.10
N VAL A 79 -0.91 5.29 -0.84
CA VAL A 79 -0.08 5.88 0.20
C VAL A 79 0.75 4.79 0.88
N THR A 80 2.03 5.04 1.02
CA THR A 80 2.97 4.07 1.57
C THR A 80 2.92 4.01 3.09
N VAL A 81 3.03 2.79 3.62
CA VAL A 81 3.28 2.53 5.05
C VAL A 81 4.67 1.91 5.18
N GLU A 82 5.47 2.49 6.05
CA GLU A 82 6.83 2.04 6.32
C GLU A 82 6.88 1.37 7.69
N ILE A 83 7.38 0.13 7.74
CA ILE A 83 7.53 -0.62 8.98
C ILE A 83 8.99 -1.08 9.08
N GLY A 84 9.70 -0.59 10.07
CA GLY A 84 11.12 -0.92 10.22
C GLY A 84 11.89 -0.56 8.95
N ASP A 85 12.93 -1.32 8.65
CA ASP A 85 13.85 -1.04 7.56
C ASP A 85 13.62 -1.91 6.33
N ARG A 86 12.75 -2.92 6.44
CA ARG A 86 12.58 -3.96 5.42
C ARG A 86 11.14 -4.10 4.94
N THR A 87 10.26 -3.17 5.29
CA THR A 87 8.87 -3.22 4.84
C THR A 87 8.40 -1.85 4.37
N ASN A 88 7.86 -1.82 3.16
CA ASN A 88 7.38 -0.62 2.50
C ASN A 88 6.25 -1.03 1.56
N TYR A 89 4.99 -0.86 1.99
CA TYR A 89 3.85 -1.33 1.23
C TYR A 89 2.75 -0.30 1.15
N GLU A 90 1.79 -0.52 0.25
CA GLU A 90 0.66 0.38 0.03
C GLU A 90 -0.64 -0.36 0.38
N PRO A 91 -1.20 -0.11 1.57
CA PRO A 91 -2.48 -0.72 1.92
C PRO A 91 -3.62 -0.18 1.07
N ASP A 92 -4.74 -0.89 1.05
CA ASP A 92 -5.92 -0.49 0.29
C ASP A 92 -6.59 0.76 0.87
N ALA A 93 -6.51 0.94 2.18
CA ALA A 93 -6.90 2.16 2.86
C ALA A 93 -6.16 2.26 4.19
N LEU A 94 -6.03 3.47 4.72
CA LEU A 94 -5.41 3.68 6.01
C LEU A 94 -5.95 4.91 6.70
N VAL A 95 -5.74 4.97 8.01
CA VAL A 95 -5.98 6.16 8.81
C VAL A 95 -4.65 6.63 9.40
N ASN A 96 -4.33 7.87 9.15
CA ASN A 96 -3.20 8.57 9.75
C ASN A 96 -3.71 9.45 10.89
N ALA A 97 -3.07 9.43 12.04
CA ALA A 97 -3.44 10.26 13.18
C ALA A 97 -2.52 11.46 13.31
N GLY A 98 -3.08 12.57 13.78
CA GLY A 98 -2.32 13.81 14.00
C GLY A 98 -2.53 14.84 12.90
N PRO A 99 -1.61 15.80 12.77
CA PRO A 99 -1.75 16.86 11.78
C PRO A 99 -1.78 16.31 10.35
N ARG A 100 -2.45 17.06 9.46
CA ARG A 100 -2.50 16.67 8.04
C ARG A 100 -1.07 16.61 7.49
N PRO A 101 -0.70 15.49 6.85
CA PRO A 101 0.64 15.36 6.29
C PRO A 101 0.92 16.35 5.17
N ASP A 102 2.21 16.59 4.92
CA ASP A 102 2.66 17.35 3.78
C ASP A 102 2.12 16.71 2.49
N PRO A 103 1.50 17.50 1.58
CA PRO A 103 1.00 16.95 0.31
C PRO A 103 2.05 16.24 -0.54
N ASP A 104 3.31 16.57 -0.37
CA ASP A 104 4.41 15.95 -1.12
C ASP A 104 4.98 14.71 -0.43
N ALA A 105 4.50 14.37 0.76
CA ALA A 105 4.94 13.17 1.45
C ALA A 105 4.45 11.92 0.73
N ILE A 106 5.27 10.88 0.69
CA ILE A 106 4.95 9.60 0.07
C ILE A 106 4.37 8.65 1.12
N ALA A 107 4.93 8.65 2.31
CA ALA A 107 4.54 7.75 3.38
C ALA A 107 3.68 8.46 4.42
N ALA A 108 2.71 7.75 4.98
CA ALA A 108 1.93 8.24 6.10
C ALA A 108 2.84 8.36 7.34
N PRO A 109 2.90 9.53 7.98
CA PRO A 109 3.82 9.71 9.11
C PRO A 109 3.40 8.99 10.39
N ASN A 110 2.10 8.77 10.58
CA ASN A 110 1.60 8.10 11.78
C ASN A 110 0.37 7.24 11.46
N PRO A 111 0.54 6.15 10.70
CA PRO A 111 -0.58 5.27 10.39
C PRO A 111 -1.00 4.50 11.64
N VAL A 112 -2.29 4.56 11.95
CA VAL A 112 -2.86 3.88 13.14
C VAL A 112 -3.81 2.76 12.76
N ILE A 113 -4.38 2.78 11.56
CA ILE A 113 -5.22 1.72 11.02
C ILE A 113 -4.80 1.50 9.57
N VAL A 114 -4.63 0.24 9.20
CA VAL A 114 -4.43 -0.15 7.80
C VAL A 114 -5.48 -1.20 7.44
N VAL A 115 -6.00 -1.11 6.23
CA VAL A 115 -7.03 -2.02 5.73
C VAL A 115 -6.55 -2.65 4.44
N GLU A 116 -6.61 -3.97 4.40
CA GLU A 116 -6.36 -4.75 3.19
C GLU A 116 -7.66 -5.42 2.78
N VAL A 117 -8.07 -5.20 1.55
CA VAL A 117 -9.26 -5.85 0.99
C VAL A 117 -8.82 -7.17 0.36
N ALA A 118 -9.21 -8.27 0.99
CA ALA A 118 -8.81 -9.59 0.51
C ALA A 118 -9.47 -9.91 -0.82
N SER A 119 -8.73 -10.59 -1.68
CA SER A 119 -9.22 -11.16 -2.92
C SER A 119 -8.93 -12.67 -2.92
N PRO A 120 -9.60 -13.46 -3.79
CA PRO A 120 -9.33 -14.89 -3.85
C PRO A 120 -7.85 -15.24 -4.09
N SER A 121 -7.13 -14.37 -4.80
CA SER A 121 -5.73 -14.63 -5.14
C SER A 121 -4.73 -14.16 -4.07
N THR A 122 -5.12 -13.28 -3.15
CA THR A 122 -4.20 -12.68 -2.18
C THR A 122 -4.58 -12.93 -0.72
N ALA A 123 -5.75 -13.53 -0.45
CA ALA A 123 -6.27 -13.68 0.90
C ALA A 123 -5.29 -14.36 1.88
N SER A 124 -4.61 -15.42 1.43
CA SER A 124 -3.66 -16.13 2.30
C SER A 124 -2.40 -15.30 2.60
N ILE A 125 -1.95 -14.51 1.63
CA ILE A 125 -0.79 -13.64 1.79
C ILE A 125 -1.13 -12.48 2.75
N ASP A 126 -2.28 -11.85 2.53
CA ASP A 126 -2.71 -10.70 3.33
C ASP A 126 -2.92 -11.07 4.80
N THR A 127 -3.47 -12.26 5.07
CA THR A 127 -3.68 -12.71 6.44
C THR A 127 -2.40 -13.23 7.10
N GLY A 128 -1.41 -13.65 6.34
CA GLY A 128 -0.15 -14.18 6.85
C GLY A 128 0.93 -13.15 7.03
N GLU A 129 1.32 -12.48 5.97
CA GLU A 129 2.53 -11.64 5.95
C GLU A 129 2.29 -10.20 6.36
N LYS A 130 1.23 -9.56 5.85
CA LYS A 130 1.00 -8.14 6.08
C LYS A 130 0.44 -7.82 7.46
N LEU A 131 -0.21 -8.78 8.08
CA LEU A 131 -0.80 -8.60 9.41
C LEU A 131 0.11 -9.06 10.55
N ALA A 132 1.22 -9.68 10.23
CA ALA A 132 2.16 -10.18 11.25
C ALA A 132 3.03 -9.08 11.85
#